data_348f50ff0d8d58882167916d67fc63c9
#
_entry.id   348f50ff0d8d58882167916d67fc63c9
#
_cell.length_a   1.000
_cell.length_b   1.000
_cell.length_c   1.000
_cell.angle_alpha   90.00
_cell.angle_beta   90.00
_cell.angle_gamma   90.00
#
_symmetry.space_group_name_H-M   'P 1'
#
loop_
_entity.id
_entity.type
_entity.pdbx_description
1 polymer ?
#
loop_
_entity_poly.entity_id
_entity_poly.type
_entity_poly.pdbx_seq_one_letter_code
_entity_poly.pdbx_strand_id
1 'polypeptide(L)'
;QVKVQAQALLDAGCEAVCVIFINAYANTANEQAAVAAVRAMWPNPHVTAATEVLPEIREFERCSTATLNAALQPVVGSYLTRLETDLRGQGFEGELLIVQSNGGVMSRQTACDVPVRTALSGPAAGVMACAAIARAAGYPNVMTGDMGGTSFDVSLVAKGEAALSAQTSIEFGLVVRSPMIQIETIGAGGGS
;
A
#
# COMPACT_ATOMS: atom_id res chain seq x y z
N GLN A 1 -14.16 20.51 18.18
CA GLN A 1 -12.77 20.76 17.72
C GLN A 1 -12.46 19.99 16.44
N VAL A 2 -12.66 18.66 16.38
CA VAL A 2 -12.35 17.82 15.18
C VAL A 2 -12.98 18.39 13.91
N LYS A 3 -14.29 18.69 13.91
CA LYS A 3 -14.99 19.24 12.76
C LYS A 3 -14.43 20.60 12.29
N VAL A 4 -13.97 21.44 13.21
CA VAL A 4 -13.36 22.74 12.86
C VAL A 4 -12.03 22.53 12.13
N GLN A 5 -11.20 21.59 12.61
CA GLN A 5 -9.93 21.27 11.94
C GLN A 5 -10.16 20.58 10.57
N ALA A 6 -11.15 19.69 10.49
CA ALA A 6 -11.50 19.06 9.21
C ALA A 6 -11.99 20.10 8.18
N GLN A 7 -12.79 21.09 8.62
CA GLN A 7 -13.22 22.18 7.75
C GLN A 7 -12.03 23.02 7.26
N ALA A 8 -11.08 23.34 8.15
CA ALA A 8 -9.89 24.09 7.76
C ALA A 8 -9.03 23.34 6.72
N LEU A 9 -8.96 22.02 6.79
CA LEU A 9 -8.28 21.21 5.77
C LEU A 9 -9.03 21.22 4.44
N LEU A 10 -10.37 21.15 4.46
CA LEU A 10 -11.19 21.29 3.25
C LEU A 10 -11.02 22.67 2.61
N ASP A 11 -11.03 23.72 3.42
CA ASP A 11 -10.84 25.10 2.93
C ASP A 11 -9.43 25.31 2.34
N ALA A 12 -8.45 24.51 2.81
CA ALA A 12 -7.09 24.47 2.25
C ALA A 12 -6.97 23.59 0.98
N GLY A 13 -8.06 22.96 0.53
CA GLY A 13 -8.09 22.14 -0.69
C GLY A 13 -7.55 20.73 -0.52
N CYS A 14 -7.51 20.20 0.72
CA CYS A 14 -7.10 18.82 0.95
C CYS A 14 -8.14 17.83 0.40
N GLU A 15 -7.69 16.88 -0.41
CA GLU A 15 -8.56 15.84 -1.01
C GLU A 15 -8.72 14.62 -0.10
N ALA A 16 -7.77 14.36 0.79
CA ALA A 16 -7.77 13.25 1.73
C ALA A 16 -7.36 13.71 3.13
N VAL A 17 -7.77 12.97 4.15
CA VAL A 17 -7.42 13.26 5.54
C VAL A 17 -7.09 11.98 6.29
N CYS A 18 -6.06 12.06 7.13
CA CYS A 18 -5.71 11.01 8.08
C CYS A 18 -5.99 11.48 9.50
N VAL A 19 -6.67 10.64 10.28
CA VAL A 19 -6.95 10.87 11.69
C VAL A 19 -6.07 9.93 12.52
N ILE A 20 -5.27 10.52 13.43
CA ILE A 20 -4.31 9.80 14.25
C ILE A 20 -4.44 10.28 15.69
N PHE A 21 -4.50 9.33 16.63
CA PHE A 21 -4.43 9.61 18.05
C PHE A 21 -3.26 8.87 18.69
N ILE A 22 -2.60 9.53 19.62
CA ILE A 22 -1.56 8.90 20.44
C ILE A 22 -2.20 7.77 21.23
N ASN A 23 -1.52 6.62 21.30
CA ASN A 23 -1.96 5.44 22.03
C ASN A 23 -3.26 4.79 21.53
N ALA A 24 -3.75 5.16 20.34
CA ALA A 24 -5.00 4.64 19.78
C ALA A 24 -4.96 3.12 19.51
N TYR A 25 -3.79 2.52 19.36
CA TYR A 25 -3.64 1.07 19.23
C TYR A 25 -4.15 0.31 20.47
N ALA A 26 -4.06 0.90 21.65
CA ALA A 26 -4.54 0.32 22.90
C ALA A 26 -6.05 0.55 23.12
N ASN A 27 -6.58 1.69 22.63
CA ASN A 27 -8.00 2.01 22.70
C ASN A 27 -8.37 2.94 21.53
N THR A 28 -9.09 2.41 20.56
CA THR A 28 -9.49 3.10 19.34
C THR A 28 -10.67 4.05 19.49
N ALA A 29 -11.37 4.07 20.63
CA ALA A 29 -12.66 4.75 20.78
C ALA A 29 -12.63 6.24 20.41
N ASN A 30 -11.60 6.98 20.84
CA ASN A 30 -11.47 8.40 20.52
C ASN A 30 -11.15 8.64 19.04
N GLU A 31 -10.29 7.81 18.44
CA GLU A 31 -9.94 7.89 17.01
C GLU A 31 -11.17 7.57 16.16
N GLN A 32 -11.90 6.51 16.47
CA GLN A 32 -13.13 6.12 15.77
C GLN A 32 -14.22 7.21 15.87
N ALA A 33 -14.41 7.81 17.03
CA ALA A 33 -15.35 8.92 17.21
C ALA A 33 -14.96 10.14 16.35
N ALA A 34 -13.68 10.46 16.29
CA ALA A 34 -13.16 11.54 15.46
C ALA A 34 -13.32 11.22 13.96
N VAL A 35 -12.97 10.01 13.53
CA VAL A 35 -13.15 9.53 12.15
C VAL A 35 -14.60 9.59 11.73
N ALA A 36 -15.54 9.13 12.55
CA ALA A 36 -16.97 9.20 12.26
C ALA A 36 -17.44 10.66 12.08
N ALA A 37 -16.95 11.57 12.92
CA ALA A 37 -17.26 12.99 12.82
C ALA A 37 -16.70 13.64 11.55
N VAL A 38 -15.52 13.21 11.09
CA VAL A 38 -14.90 13.67 9.85
C VAL A 38 -15.64 13.07 8.65
N ARG A 39 -15.85 11.76 8.60
CA ARG A 39 -16.58 11.07 7.52
C ARG A 39 -17.97 11.66 7.26
N ALA A 40 -18.64 12.15 8.32
CA ALA A 40 -19.97 12.79 8.20
C ALA A 40 -19.95 14.13 7.46
N MET A 41 -18.81 14.78 7.28
CA MET A 41 -18.66 16.08 6.62
C MET A 41 -17.70 16.08 5.44
N TRP A 42 -16.83 15.07 5.33
CA TRP A 42 -15.87 14.98 4.24
C TRP A 42 -16.57 14.63 2.92
N PRO A 43 -16.28 15.33 1.80
CA PRO A 43 -17.07 15.22 0.57
C PRO A 43 -16.82 13.92 -0.22
N ASN A 44 -15.86 13.11 0.19
CA ASN A 44 -15.45 11.88 -0.50
C ASN A 44 -15.05 10.80 0.52
N PRO A 45 -14.79 9.54 0.12
CA PRO A 45 -14.44 8.44 1.04
C PRO A 45 -13.00 8.47 1.57
N HIS A 46 -12.17 9.44 1.21
CA HIS A 46 -10.73 9.46 1.53
C HIS A 46 -10.45 9.96 2.95
N VAL A 47 -10.99 9.24 3.93
CA VAL A 47 -10.79 9.48 5.37
C VAL A 47 -10.17 8.24 6.00
N THR A 48 -8.88 8.31 6.29
CA THR A 48 -8.10 7.24 6.88
C THR A 48 -8.08 7.34 8.40
N ALA A 49 -8.43 6.26 9.10
CA ALA A 49 -8.10 6.06 10.50
C ALA A 49 -6.74 5.37 10.61
N ALA A 50 -5.81 5.89 11.41
CA ALA A 50 -4.48 5.30 11.49
C ALA A 50 -4.49 3.86 12.01
N THR A 51 -5.39 3.54 12.95
CA THR A 51 -5.54 2.18 13.49
C THR A 51 -6.25 1.20 12.54
N GLU A 52 -6.98 1.66 11.54
CA GLU A 52 -7.52 0.79 10.48
C GLU A 52 -6.41 0.34 9.50
N VAL A 53 -5.37 1.16 9.34
CA VAL A 53 -4.23 0.85 8.46
C VAL A 53 -3.17 0.04 9.20
N LEU A 54 -2.78 0.49 10.40
CA LEU A 54 -1.71 -0.09 11.21
C LEU A 54 -2.06 -0.03 12.70
N PRO A 55 -2.73 -1.06 13.28
CA PRO A 55 -3.12 -1.08 14.69
C PRO A 55 -1.95 -1.50 15.61
N GLU A 56 -0.80 -0.85 15.50
CA GLU A 56 0.40 -1.19 16.25
C GLU A 56 0.86 -0.03 17.13
N ILE A 57 1.63 -0.36 18.18
CA ILE A 57 2.46 0.59 18.93
C ILE A 57 3.43 1.27 17.95
N ARG A 58 4.04 2.37 18.29
CA ARG A 58 4.96 3.17 17.46
C ARG A 58 4.22 4.22 16.62
N GLU A 59 4.04 5.36 17.25
CA GLU A 59 3.29 6.48 16.67
C GLU A 59 3.87 6.99 15.36
N PHE A 60 5.21 7.05 15.25
CA PHE A 60 5.85 7.57 14.04
C PHE A 60 5.57 6.67 12.82
N GLU A 61 5.79 5.36 12.96
CA GLU A 61 5.56 4.40 11.88
C GLU A 61 4.08 4.33 11.51
N ARG A 62 3.18 4.39 12.52
CA ARG A 62 1.73 4.43 12.28
C ARG A 62 1.32 5.72 11.58
N CYS A 63 1.83 6.87 12.04
CA CYS A 63 1.57 8.17 11.42
C CYS A 63 2.04 8.19 9.95
N SER A 64 3.30 7.81 9.71
CA SER A 64 3.89 7.79 8.38
C SER A 64 3.09 6.89 7.44
N THR A 65 2.83 5.63 7.85
CA THR A 65 2.11 4.66 7.01
C THR A 65 0.68 5.10 6.71
N ALA A 66 -0.06 5.58 7.73
CA ALA A 66 -1.44 5.99 7.56
C ALA A 66 -1.57 7.30 6.75
N THR A 67 -0.64 8.23 6.91
CA THR A 67 -0.61 9.48 6.11
C THR A 67 -0.33 9.17 4.64
N LEU A 68 0.62 8.29 4.36
CA LEU A 68 0.89 7.81 2.99
C LEU A 68 -0.33 7.10 2.41
N ASN A 69 -1.01 6.27 3.20
CA ASN A 69 -2.25 5.63 2.78
C ASN A 69 -3.30 6.67 2.35
N ALA A 70 -3.54 7.68 3.19
CA ALA A 70 -4.50 8.74 2.88
C ALA A 70 -4.13 9.50 1.59
N ALA A 71 -2.84 9.84 1.41
CA ALA A 71 -2.36 10.52 0.22
C ALA A 71 -2.51 9.69 -1.08
N LEU A 72 -2.43 8.37 -0.98
CA LEU A 72 -2.57 7.46 -2.12
C LEU A 72 -4.03 7.17 -2.49
N GLN A 73 -4.98 7.30 -1.56
CA GLN A 73 -6.38 6.94 -1.79
C GLN A 73 -7.01 7.63 -3.02
N PRO A 74 -6.89 8.96 -3.25
CA PRO A 74 -7.49 9.61 -4.41
C PRO A 74 -6.94 9.07 -5.73
N VAL A 75 -5.61 8.92 -5.80
CA VAL A 75 -4.91 8.52 -7.02
C VAL A 75 -5.20 7.05 -7.36
N VAL A 76 -4.98 6.16 -6.42
CA VAL A 76 -5.18 4.71 -6.62
C VAL A 76 -6.66 4.39 -6.80
N GLY A 77 -7.55 5.01 -6.01
CA GLY A 77 -8.99 4.81 -6.12
C GLY A 77 -9.55 5.23 -7.48
N SER A 78 -9.15 6.40 -8.00
CA SER A 78 -9.57 6.86 -9.32
C SER A 78 -9.04 5.98 -10.45
N TYR A 79 -7.78 5.55 -10.36
CA TYR A 79 -7.16 4.64 -11.34
C TYR A 79 -7.87 3.28 -11.38
N LEU A 80 -8.04 2.63 -10.24
CA LEU A 80 -8.66 1.30 -10.17
C LEU A 80 -10.13 1.31 -10.56
N THR A 81 -10.86 2.38 -10.23
CA THR A 81 -12.26 2.54 -10.64
C THR A 81 -12.37 2.66 -12.16
N ARG A 82 -11.52 3.48 -12.77
CA ARG A 82 -11.47 3.62 -14.23
C ARG A 82 -11.08 2.30 -14.92
N LEU A 83 -10.03 1.64 -14.41
CA LEU A 83 -9.57 0.35 -14.93
C LEU A 83 -10.70 -0.70 -14.92
N GLU A 84 -11.42 -0.83 -13.79
CA GLU A 84 -12.54 -1.77 -13.71
C GLU A 84 -13.66 -1.40 -14.69
N THR A 85 -13.99 -0.11 -14.82
CA THR A 85 -15.01 0.37 -15.76
C THR A 85 -14.64 0.02 -17.21
N ASP A 86 -13.39 0.26 -17.59
CA ASP A 86 -12.89 -0.04 -18.94
C ASP A 86 -12.90 -1.54 -19.24
N LEU A 87 -12.47 -2.37 -18.27
CA LEU A 87 -12.52 -3.82 -18.40
C LEU A 87 -13.96 -4.35 -18.55
N ARG A 88 -14.89 -3.85 -17.71
CA ARG A 88 -16.31 -4.20 -17.81
C ARG A 88 -16.90 -3.77 -19.15
N GLY A 89 -16.55 -2.57 -19.62
CA GLY A 89 -16.96 -2.07 -20.94
C GLY A 89 -16.48 -2.94 -22.12
N GLN A 90 -15.38 -3.67 -21.94
CA GLN A 90 -14.83 -4.63 -22.90
C GLN A 90 -15.36 -6.07 -22.70
N GLY A 91 -16.34 -6.27 -21.82
CA GLY A 91 -16.97 -7.58 -21.60
C GLY A 91 -16.26 -8.46 -20.55
N PHE A 92 -15.34 -7.90 -19.74
CA PHE A 92 -14.73 -8.66 -18.64
C PHE A 92 -15.73 -8.87 -17.49
N GLU A 93 -16.08 -10.12 -17.21
CA GLU A 93 -17.02 -10.52 -16.15
C GLU A 93 -16.32 -11.07 -14.89
N GLY A 94 -14.99 -11.24 -14.93
CA GLY A 94 -14.19 -11.78 -13.84
C GLY A 94 -14.05 -10.83 -12.64
N GLU A 95 -13.37 -11.28 -11.62
CA GLU A 95 -12.97 -10.47 -10.46
C GLU A 95 -11.62 -9.78 -10.71
N LEU A 96 -11.55 -8.47 -10.47
CA LEU A 96 -10.29 -7.72 -10.53
C LEU A 96 -9.58 -7.83 -9.19
N LEU A 97 -8.46 -8.55 -9.18
CA LEU A 97 -7.58 -8.70 -8.04
C LEU A 97 -6.31 -7.87 -8.21
N ILE A 98 -5.88 -7.25 -7.13
CA ILE A 98 -4.68 -6.39 -7.10
C ILE A 98 -3.61 -7.09 -6.26
N VAL A 99 -2.39 -7.17 -6.81
CA VAL A 99 -1.25 -7.73 -6.08
C VAL A 99 -0.80 -6.77 -5.00
N GLN A 100 -0.47 -7.31 -3.83
CA GLN A 100 0.07 -6.58 -2.68
C GLN A 100 1.60 -6.63 -2.65
N SER A 101 2.18 -5.72 -1.90
CA SER A 101 3.63 -5.64 -1.63
C SER A 101 4.22 -6.90 -1.00
N ASN A 102 3.41 -7.69 -0.29
CA ASN A 102 3.81 -8.96 0.32
C ASN A 102 3.65 -10.17 -0.62
N GLY A 103 3.28 -9.94 -1.88
CA GLY A 103 3.04 -10.99 -2.87
C GLY A 103 1.65 -11.65 -2.82
N GLY A 104 0.81 -11.29 -1.86
CA GLY A 104 -0.60 -11.69 -1.81
C GLY A 104 -1.46 -10.92 -2.81
N VAL A 105 -2.76 -11.22 -2.83
CA VAL A 105 -3.74 -10.49 -3.63
C VAL A 105 -4.85 -9.93 -2.75
N MET A 106 -5.50 -8.87 -3.22
CA MET A 106 -6.64 -8.25 -2.54
C MET A 106 -7.67 -7.78 -3.57
N SER A 107 -8.91 -7.60 -3.10
CA SER A 107 -9.97 -7.04 -3.95
C SER A 107 -9.65 -5.58 -4.33
N ARG A 108 -10.26 -5.11 -5.43
CA ARG A 108 -10.20 -3.70 -5.81
C ARG A 108 -10.62 -2.77 -4.67
N GLN A 109 -11.70 -3.12 -3.94
CA GLN A 109 -12.17 -2.29 -2.84
C GLN A 109 -11.11 -2.15 -1.73
N THR A 110 -10.51 -3.27 -1.31
CA THR A 110 -9.42 -3.25 -0.32
C THR A 110 -8.24 -2.42 -0.80
N ALA A 111 -7.90 -2.47 -2.10
CA ALA A 111 -6.82 -1.67 -2.67
C ALA A 111 -7.15 -0.16 -2.67
N CYS A 112 -8.41 0.23 -2.82
CA CYS A 112 -8.86 1.62 -2.68
C CYS A 112 -8.82 2.08 -1.22
N ASP A 113 -9.17 1.21 -0.27
CA ASP A 113 -9.21 1.54 1.17
C ASP A 113 -7.80 1.60 1.78
N VAL A 114 -6.93 0.65 1.39
CA VAL A 114 -5.58 0.51 1.93
C VAL A 114 -4.54 0.46 0.80
N PRO A 115 -4.44 1.53 -0.03
CA PRO A 115 -3.55 1.57 -1.19
C PRO A 115 -2.06 1.49 -0.83
N VAL A 116 -1.65 1.82 0.38
CA VAL A 116 -0.26 1.68 0.84
C VAL A 116 0.26 0.25 0.68
N ARG A 117 -0.61 -0.76 0.67
CA ARG A 117 -0.26 -2.16 0.43
C ARG A 117 0.09 -2.48 -1.02
N THR A 118 -0.04 -1.54 -1.94
CA THR A 118 0.35 -1.71 -3.35
C THR A 118 1.74 -1.16 -3.66
N ALA A 119 2.42 -0.57 -2.68
CA ALA A 119 3.78 -0.07 -2.85
C ALA A 119 4.72 -1.21 -3.28
N LEU A 120 5.45 -1.05 -4.39
CA LEU A 120 6.33 -2.08 -4.97
C LEU A 120 5.63 -3.42 -5.33
N SER A 121 4.32 -3.42 -5.55
CA SER A 121 3.56 -4.63 -5.87
C SER A 121 3.94 -5.25 -7.23
N GLY A 122 4.38 -4.45 -8.21
CA GLY A 122 4.87 -4.94 -9.50
C GLY A 122 6.10 -5.84 -9.35
N PRO A 123 7.21 -5.34 -8.81
CA PRO A 123 8.38 -6.17 -8.49
C PRO A 123 8.05 -7.37 -7.60
N ALA A 124 7.19 -7.20 -6.57
CA ALA A 124 6.76 -8.28 -5.70
C ALA A 124 6.07 -9.42 -6.47
N ALA A 125 5.20 -9.09 -7.43
CA ALA A 125 4.56 -10.07 -8.31
C ALA A 125 5.59 -10.85 -9.14
N GLY A 126 6.62 -10.17 -9.66
CA GLY A 126 7.74 -10.78 -10.38
C GLY A 126 8.50 -11.79 -9.54
N VAL A 127 8.84 -11.43 -8.29
CA VAL A 127 9.51 -12.33 -7.34
C VAL A 127 8.66 -13.58 -7.06
N MET A 128 7.35 -13.41 -6.84
CA MET A 128 6.43 -14.53 -6.58
C MET A 128 6.31 -15.47 -7.79
N ALA A 129 6.26 -14.92 -9.00
CA ALA A 129 6.25 -15.71 -10.23
C ALA A 129 7.56 -16.50 -10.38
N CYS A 130 8.71 -15.86 -10.18
CA CYS A 130 10.02 -16.52 -10.19
C CYS A 130 10.12 -17.64 -9.15
N ALA A 131 9.64 -17.40 -7.93
CA ALA A 131 9.62 -18.41 -6.86
C ALA A 131 8.77 -19.64 -7.24
N ALA A 132 7.61 -19.42 -7.85
CA ALA A 132 6.73 -20.50 -8.30
C ALA A 132 7.38 -21.34 -9.42
N ILE A 133 7.98 -20.69 -10.43
CA ILE A 133 8.66 -21.34 -11.54
C ILE A 133 9.90 -22.10 -11.03
N ALA A 134 10.73 -21.48 -10.21
CA ALA A 134 11.94 -22.10 -9.67
C ALA A 134 11.62 -23.33 -8.83
N ARG A 135 10.59 -23.28 -7.99
CA ARG A 135 10.12 -24.41 -7.21
C ARG A 135 9.63 -25.56 -8.10
N ALA A 136 8.86 -25.25 -9.15
CA ALA A 136 8.39 -26.26 -10.10
C ALA A 136 9.55 -26.91 -10.87
N ALA A 137 10.63 -26.16 -11.11
CA ALA A 137 11.86 -26.65 -11.73
C ALA A 137 12.81 -27.39 -10.76
N GLY A 138 12.48 -27.50 -9.48
CA GLY A 138 13.28 -28.20 -8.46
C GLY A 138 14.36 -27.33 -7.80
N TYR A 139 14.31 -26.00 -7.97
CA TYR A 139 15.26 -25.04 -7.38
C TYR A 139 14.59 -24.19 -6.28
N PRO A 140 14.52 -24.68 -5.01
CA PRO A 140 13.82 -23.95 -3.95
C PRO A 140 14.59 -22.72 -3.43
N ASN A 141 15.86 -22.57 -3.77
CA ASN A 141 16.70 -21.45 -3.35
C ASN A 141 17.22 -20.74 -4.61
N VAL A 142 16.74 -19.52 -4.85
CA VAL A 142 17.11 -18.73 -6.02
C VAL A 142 17.27 -17.26 -5.65
N MET A 143 18.06 -16.56 -6.44
CA MET A 143 18.08 -15.09 -6.50
C MET A 143 17.28 -14.69 -7.74
N THR A 144 16.35 -13.76 -7.57
CA THR A 144 15.62 -13.17 -8.70
C THR A 144 16.29 -11.88 -9.13
N GLY A 145 16.25 -11.58 -10.41
CA GLY A 145 16.74 -10.33 -10.97
C GLY A 145 15.80 -9.83 -12.05
N ASP A 146 15.28 -8.63 -11.89
CA ASP A 146 14.44 -7.95 -12.86
C ASP A 146 15.17 -6.69 -13.33
N MET A 147 15.65 -6.72 -14.57
CA MET A 147 16.39 -5.60 -15.18
C MET A 147 15.47 -4.82 -16.11
N GLY A 148 15.10 -3.62 -15.66
CA GLY A 148 14.43 -2.63 -16.49
C GLY A 148 15.39 -1.76 -17.31
N GLY A 149 14.88 -0.64 -17.84
CA GLY A 149 15.71 0.34 -18.57
C GLY A 149 16.66 1.15 -17.67
N THR A 150 16.26 1.40 -16.42
CA THR A 150 16.95 2.31 -15.47
C THR A 150 17.39 1.66 -14.18
N SER A 151 16.79 0.53 -13.78
CA SER A 151 17.04 -0.13 -12.51
C SER A 151 17.09 -1.64 -12.65
N PHE A 152 17.71 -2.28 -11.67
CA PHE A 152 17.80 -3.71 -11.51
C PHE A 152 17.33 -4.08 -10.11
N ASP A 153 16.22 -4.78 -10.03
CA ASP A 153 15.60 -5.22 -8.78
C ASP A 153 16.02 -6.65 -8.45
N VAL A 154 16.57 -6.84 -7.25
CA VAL A 154 17.08 -8.14 -6.77
C VAL A 154 16.31 -8.57 -5.54
N SER A 155 15.93 -9.84 -5.47
CA SER A 155 15.32 -10.44 -4.28
C SER A 155 15.82 -11.86 -4.04
N LEU A 156 15.70 -12.33 -2.80
CA LEU A 156 16.08 -13.67 -2.40
C LEU A 156 14.85 -14.54 -2.13
N VAL A 157 14.88 -15.74 -2.66
CA VAL A 157 13.90 -16.81 -2.39
C VAL A 157 14.65 -17.96 -1.72
N ALA A 158 14.24 -18.30 -0.50
CA ALA A 158 14.81 -19.39 0.27
C ALA A 158 13.72 -20.42 0.59
N LYS A 159 13.99 -21.70 0.32
CA LYS A 159 13.03 -22.81 0.52
C LYS A 159 11.69 -22.60 -0.22
N GLY A 160 11.72 -21.87 -1.34
CA GLY A 160 10.54 -21.55 -2.15
C GLY A 160 9.72 -20.38 -1.61
N GLU A 161 10.21 -19.64 -0.63
CA GLU A 161 9.54 -18.50 -0.03
C GLU A 161 10.40 -17.23 -0.23
N ALA A 162 9.77 -16.13 -0.64
CA ALA A 162 10.42 -14.84 -0.77
C ALA A 162 10.71 -14.24 0.61
N ALA A 163 11.85 -13.60 0.76
CA ALA A 163 12.18 -12.88 1.98
C ALA A 163 11.23 -11.68 2.19
N LEU A 164 10.75 -11.50 3.41
CA LEU A 164 9.86 -10.40 3.78
C LEU A 164 10.58 -9.40 4.69
N SER A 165 10.35 -8.11 4.44
CA SER A 165 10.66 -7.02 5.36
C SER A 165 9.39 -6.55 6.05
N ALA A 166 9.46 -6.27 7.36
CA ALA A 166 8.33 -5.77 8.13
C ALA A 166 8.04 -4.29 7.84
N GLN A 167 9.03 -3.56 7.35
CA GLN A 167 8.91 -2.15 7.00
C GLN A 167 9.93 -1.76 5.94
N THR A 168 9.63 -0.72 5.20
CA THR A 168 10.53 -0.13 4.19
C THR A 168 10.63 1.36 4.43
N SER A 169 11.86 1.88 4.43
CA SER A 169 12.09 3.33 4.43
C SER A 169 11.94 3.85 3.01
N ILE A 170 11.26 4.96 2.88
CA ILE A 170 11.15 5.71 1.62
C ILE A 170 11.86 7.04 1.75
N GLU A 171 11.89 7.84 0.70
CA GLU A 171 12.56 9.14 0.71
C GLU A 171 12.06 10.05 1.84
N PHE A 172 12.88 11.02 2.23
CA PHE A 172 12.62 12.01 3.27
C PHE A 172 12.41 11.44 4.68
N GLY A 173 12.92 10.23 4.96
CA GLY A 173 12.80 9.60 6.28
C GLY A 173 11.40 9.04 6.59
N LEU A 174 10.50 9.02 5.63
CA LEU A 174 9.19 8.37 5.78
C LEU A 174 9.34 6.84 5.79
N VAL A 175 8.42 6.18 6.48
CA VAL A 175 8.43 4.73 6.64
C VAL A 175 7.06 4.17 6.27
N VAL A 176 7.06 3.11 5.48
CA VAL A 176 5.89 2.24 5.29
C VAL A 176 6.10 0.99 6.14
N ARG A 177 5.30 0.84 7.19
CA ARG A 177 5.27 -0.35 8.02
C ARG A 177 4.12 -1.26 7.57
N SER A 178 4.43 -2.07 6.61
CA SER A 178 3.57 -3.12 6.07
C SER A 178 4.48 -4.25 5.59
N PRO A 179 4.13 -5.52 5.79
CA PRO A 179 4.93 -6.61 5.24
C PRO A 179 5.10 -6.46 3.73
N MET A 180 6.33 -6.47 3.26
CA MET A 180 6.69 -6.35 1.85
C MET A 180 7.72 -7.40 1.49
N ILE A 181 7.71 -7.88 0.25
CA ILE A 181 8.82 -8.68 -0.27
C ILE A 181 10.06 -7.80 -0.25
N GLN A 182 11.14 -8.34 0.32
CA GLN A 182 12.42 -7.63 0.36
C GLN A 182 13.02 -7.58 -1.03
N ILE A 183 13.13 -6.37 -1.56
CA ILE A 183 13.66 -6.07 -2.89
C ILE A 183 14.71 -4.98 -2.72
N GLU A 184 15.89 -5.25 -3.26
CA GLU A 184 16.98 -4.28 -3.33
C GLU A 184 17.09 -3.75 -4.75
N THR A 185 16.96 -2.44 -4.92
CA THR A 185 17.00 -1.78 -6.22
C THR A 185 18.37 -1.17 -6.45
N ILE A 186 19.01 -1.54 -7.54
CA ILE A 186 20.31 -1.03 -7.98
C ILE A 186 20.06 -0.12 -9.19
N GLY A 187 20.64 1.08 -9.18
CA GLY A 187 20.54 2.05 -10.27
C GLY A 187 21.41 1.66 -11.49
N ALA A 188 21.20 0.44 -12.01
CA ALA A 188 21.89 -0.06 -13.19
C ALA A 188 20.86 -0.76 -14.07
N GLY A 189 20.53 -0.20 -15.21
CA GLY A 189 19.56 -0.76 -16.16
C GLY A 189 20.13 -0.94 -17.54
N GLY A 190 19.38 -1.60 -18.42
CA GLY A 190 19.78 -1.88 -19.80
C GLY A 190 19.93 -0.61 -20.68
N GLY A 191 19.54 0.55 -20.19
CA GLY A 191 19.69 1.86 -20.84
C GLY A 191 20.75 2.77 -20.20
N SER A 192 21.51 2.25 -19.26
CA SER A 192 22.57 3.01 -18.54
C SER A 192 23.95 2.73 -19.12
#